data_b6dd96d837ae5417d03e17057d6f9096
#
_entry.id   b6dd96d837ae5417d03e17057d6f9096
#
_cell.length_a   1.000
_cell.length_b   1.000
_cell.length_c   1.000
_cell.angle_alpha   90.00
_cell.angle_beta   90.00
_cell.angle_gamma   90.00
#
_symmetry.space_group_name_H-M   'P 1'
#
loop_
_entity.id
_entity.type
_entity.pdbx_description
1 polymer ?
#
loop_
_entity_poly.entity_id
_entity_poly.type
_entity_poly.pdbx_seq_one_letter_code
_entity_poly.pdbx_strand_id
1 'polypeptide(L)'
;MRVVVVLLTCVLLCFAGRAGARAEYIGGTRADIPAESSGEINVSDQVYFVFVSKQTRVQVPYERINLLEYGQKVDRRYLEAIVISPLFMLSKKRQHFLTVGFQDDDGRQQALVFKVSKNDIRLTLVALEARTGQQVRFQDEEARIAGKG
;
A
#
# COMPACT_ATOMS: atom_id res chain seq x y z
N MET A 1 -42.47 -11.91 -44.06
CA MET A 1 -41.49 -10.97 -43.47
C MET A 1 -41.14 -11.46 -42.07
N ARG A 2 -40.00 -12.10 -41.93
CA ARG A 2 -39.51 -12.58 -40.61
C ARG A 2 -38.45 -11.62 -40.12
N VAL A 3 -38.79 -10.85 -39.08
CA VAL A 3 -37.84 -9.96 -38.41
C VAL A 3 -36.99 -10.79 -37.46
N VAL A 4 -35.72 -10.99 -37.82
CA VAL A 4 -34.73 -11.62 -36.94
C VAL A 4 -34.21 -10.54 -36.02
N VAL A 5 -34.67 -10.54 -34.77
CA VAL A 5 -34.11 -9.72 -33.71
C VAL A 5 -32.83 -10.40 -33.23
N VAL A 6 -31.68 -9.91 -33.65
CA VAL A 6 -30.39 -10.31 -33.13
C VAL A 6 -30.20 -9.59 -31.79
N LEU A 7 -30.46 -10.30 -30.72
CA LEU A 7 -30.13 -9.87 -29.35
C LEU A 7 -28.61 -9.97 -29.18
N LEU A 8 -27.94 -8.82 -29.36
CA LEU A 8 -26.52 -8.69 -29.08
C LEU A 8 -26.34 -8.62 -27.54
N THR A 9 -26.25 -9.78 -26.93
CA THR A 9 -25.85 -9.90 -25.52
C THR A 9 -24.39 -9.47 -25.39
N CYS A 10 -24.18 -8.19 -25.04
CA CYS A 10 -22.90 -7.67 -24.63
C CYS A 10 -22.53 -8.32 -23.29
N VAL A 11 -21.80 -9.43 -23.34
CA VAL A 11 -21.18 -10.04 -22.18
C VAL A 11 -20.08 -9.08 -21.73
N LEU A 12 -20.41 -8.16 -20.82
CA LEU A 12 -19.43 -7.43 -20.03
C LEU A 12 -18.69 -8.46 -19.17
N LEU A 13 -17.59 -8.97 -19.73
CA LEU A 13 -16.56 -9.62 -18.93
C LEU A 13 -16.02 -8.58 -17.95
N CYS A 14 -16.66 -8.50 -16.78
CA CYS A 14 -16.03 -7.88 -15.61
C CYS A 14 -14.74 -8.67 -15.34
N PHE A 15 -13.63 -8.22 -15.90
CA PHE A 15 -12.34 -8.54 -15.36
C PHE A 15 -12.35 -8.00 -13.93
N ALA A 16 -12.70 -8.84 -12.99
CA ALA A 16 -12.42 -8.62 -11.58
C ALA A 16 -10.89 -8.65 -11.44
N GLY A 17 -10.24 -7.59 -11.91
CA GLY A 17 -8.85 -7.34 -11.66
C GLY A 17 -8.67 -7.37 -10.15
N ARG A 18 -7.63 -8.02 -9.68
CA ARG A 18 -7.30 -8.11 -8.27
C ARG A 18 -7.29 -6.68 -7.70
N ALA A 19 -8.26 -6.38 -6.84
CA ALA A 19 -8.48 -5.02 -6.33
C ALA A 19 -7.41 -4.58 -5.33
N GLY A 20 -6.51 -5.48 -4.90
CA GLY A 20 -5.51 -5.23 -3.86
C GLY A 20 -4.09 -5.62 -4.28
N ALA A 21 -3.12 -4.83 -3.83
CA ALA A 21 -1.71 -5.12 -3.90
C ALA A 21 -1.31 -6.07 -2.76
N ARG A 22 -0.61 -7.16 -3.08
CA ARG A 22 -0.09 -8.06 -2.05
C ARG A 22 0.95 -7.33 -1.21
N ALA A 23 0.73 -7.32 0.09
CA ALA A 23 1.59 -6.64 1.05
C ALA A 23 1.70 -7.43 2.35
N GLU A 24 2.78 -7.19 3.06
CA GLU A 24 3.03 -7.69 4.38
C GLU A 24 3.29 -6.49 5.29
N TYR A 25 2.48 -6.35 6.36
CA TYR A 25 2.73 -5.34 7.37
C TYR A 25 3.94 -5.77 8.20
N ILE A 26 5.01 -4.97 8.18
CA ILE A 26 6.26 -5.31 8.86
C ILE A 26 6.46 -4.57 10.17
N GLY A 27 5.70 -3.49 10.37
CA GLY A 27 5.75 -2.72 11.59
C GLY A 27 5.18 -1.31 11.44
N GLY A 28 5.10 -0.60 12.55
CA GLY A 28 4.57 0.75 12.60
C GLY A 28 4.39 1.22 14.02
N THR A 29 3.74 2.36 14.18
CA THR A 29 3.40 2.93 15.48
C THR A 29 2.16 2.28 16.10
N ARG A 30 1.42 1.49 15.33
CA ARG A 30 0.21 0.79 15.80
C ARG A 30 0.54 -0.58 16.37
N ALA A 31 0.36 -0.73 17.69
CA ALA A 31 0.62 -1.98 18.41
C ALA A 31 -0.49 -3.03 18.24
N ASP A 32 -1.67 -2.63 17.74
CA ASP A 32 -2.82 -3.51 17.53
C ASP A 32 -2.73 -4.34 16.24
N ILE A 33 -1.73 -4.08 15.39
CA ILE A 33 -1.48 -4.83 14.17
C ILE A 33 -0.29 -5.76 14.42
N PRO A 34 -0.48 -7.08 14.37
CA PRO A 34 0.64 -8.01 14.50
C PRO A 34 1.66 -7.79 13.37
N ALA A 35 2.95 -7.70 13.72
CA ALA A 35 4.02 -7.67 12.73
C ALA A 35 4.00 -8.96 11.87
N GLU A 36 4.52 -8.87 10.65
CA GLU A 36 4.55 -9.97 9.67
C GLU A 36 3.14 -10.43 9.21
N SER A 37 2.12 -9.55 9.36
CA SER A 37 0.77 -9.83 8.87
C SER A 37 0.71 -9.71 7.36
N SER A 38 0.61 -10.85 6.67
CA SER A 38 0.39 -10.89 5.22
C SER A 38 -1.06 -10.53 4.87
N GLY A 39 -1.23 -9.70 3.85
CA GLY A 39 -2.54 -9.23 3.43
C GLY A 39 -2.51 -8.52 2.09
N GLU A 40 -3.48 -7.66 1.87
CA GLU A 40 -3.63 -6.86 0.66
C GLU A 40 -3.90 -5.39 1.01
N ILE A 41 -3.20 -4.50 0.31
CA ILE A 41 -3.50 -3.07 0.28
C ILE A 41 -4.53 -2.83 -0.81
N ASN A 42 -5.67 -2.28 -0.46
CA ASN A 42 -6.71 -1.87 -1.39
C ASN A 42 -6.74 -0.34 -1.51
N VAL A 43 -6.50 0.14 -2.72
CA VAL A 43 -6.55 1.56 -3.08
C VAL A 43 -7.73 1.89 -4.00
N SER A 44 -8.67 0.95 -4.19
CA SER A 44 -9.88 1.16 -4.99
C SER A 44 -10.93 1.99 -4.25
N ASP A 45 -10.93 1.96 -2.92
CA ASP A 45 -11.77 2.81 -2.11
C ASP A 45 -11.46 4.29 -2.40
N GLN A 46 -12.49 5.14 -2.43
CA GLN A 46 -12.33 6.56 -2.77
C GLN A 46 -11.96 7.42 -1.57
N VAL A 47 -12.19 6.94 -0.36
CA VAL A 47 -12.05 7.69 0.88
C VAL A 47 -10.92 7.15 1.74
N TYR A 48 -10.72 5.83 1.72
CA TYR A 48 -9.82 5.16 2.64
C TYR A 48 -8.71 4.38 1.94
N PHE A 49 -7.50 4.53 2.44
CA PHE A 49 -6.46 3.52 2.32
C PHE A 49 -6.86 2.34 3.19
N VAL A 50 -6.92 1.15 2.62
CA VAL A 50 -7.36 -0.05 3.34
C VAL A 50 -6.29 -1.13 3.26
N PHE A 51 -5.89 -1.68 4.41
CA PHE A 51 -5.10 -2.89 4.48
C PHE A 51 -5.93 -3.99 5.16
N VAL A 52 -5.99 -5.14 4.53
CA VAL A 52 -6.76 -6.30 5.02
C VAL A 52 -5.83 -7.50 5.14
N SER A 53 -5.75 -8.07 6.34
CA SER A 53 -5.12 -9.36 6.61
C SER A 53 -6.16 -10.34 7.16
N LYS A 54 -5.76 -11.57 7.45
CA LYS A 54 -6.66 -12.56 8.08
C LYS A 54 -7.14 -12.14 9.47
N GLN A 55 -6.36 -11.33 10.18
CA GLN A 55 -6.58 -10.98 11.58
C GLN A 55 -7.01 -9.53 11.79
N THR A 56 -6.73 -8.67 10.82
CA THR A 56 -6.86 -7.21 11.00
C THR A 56 -7.30 -6.53 9.70
N ARG A 57 -8.15 -5.52 9.87
CA ARG A 57 -8.50 -4.55 8.83
C ARG A 57 -8.14 -3.15 9.33
N VAL A 58 -7.27 -2.48 8.59
CA VAL A 58 -6.85 -1.10 8.85
C VAL A 58 -7.47 -0.19 7.80
N GLN A 59 -8.03 0.93 8.23
CA GLN A 59 -8.57 1.97 7.36
C GLN A 59 -7.98 3.31 7.79
N VAL A 60 -7.42 4.03 6.83
CA VAL A 60 -6.87 5.38 7.05
C VAL A 60 -7.49 6.31 6.02
N PRO A 61 -8.19 7.38 6.42
CA PRO A 61 -8.70 8.36 5.47
C PRO A 61 -7.54 8.96 4.65
N TYR A 62 -7.70 9.06 3.33
CA TYR A 62 -6.66 9.62 2.48
C TYR A 62 -6.29 11.05 2.85
N GLU A 63 -7.25 11.85 3.30
CA GLU A 63 -7.05 13.23 3.75
C GLU A 63 -6.11 13.36 4.94
N ARG A 64 -5.95 12.30 5.75
CA ARG A 64 -5.08 12.27 6.91
C ARG A 64 -3.67 11.77 6.61
N ILE A 65 -3.48 11.20 5.42
CA ILE A 65 -2.15 10.74 4.99
C ILE A 65 -1.31 11.96 4.60
N ASN A 66 -0.22 12.13 5.29
CA ASN A 66 0.70 13.26 5.13
C ASN A 66 2.11 12.85 4.71
N LEU A 67 2.38 11.56 4.63
CA LEU A 67 3.65 11.01 4.19
C LEU A 67 3.45 9.73 3.40
N LEU A 68 4.01 9.70 2.19
CA LEU A 68 4.23 8.51 1.40
C LEU A 68 5.73 8.39 1.15
N GLU A 69 6.35 7.30 1.59
CA GLU A 69 7.77 7.06 1.35
C GLU A 69 7.98 5.67 0.79
N TYR A 70 8.81 5.58 -0.22
CA TYR A 70 9.21 4.32 -0.83
C TYR A 70 10.72 4.14 -0.78
N GLY A 71 11.13 2.92 -0.39
CA GLY A 71 12.53 2.53 -0.34
C GLY A 71 12.73 1.04 -0.60
N GLN A 72 13.99 0.68 -0.85
CA GLN A 72 14.41 -0.73 -0.96
C GLN A 72 14.94 -1.29 0.35
N LYS A 73 15.02 -0.45 1.36
CA LYS A 73 15.39 -0.77 2.75
C LYS A 73 14.46 -0.02 3.68
N VAL A 74 14.32 -0.46 4.91
CA VAL A 74 13.61 0.32 5.93
C VAL A 74 14.52 1.45 6.39
N ASP A 75 14.03 2.70 6.35
CA ASP A 75 14.81 3.85 6.78
C ASP A 75 15.06 3.80 8.29
N ARG A 76 16.31 4.04 8.68
CA ARG A 76 16.72 4.06 10.10
C ARG A 76 15.97 5.09 10.95
N ARG A 77 15.50 6.18 10.35
CA ARG A 77 14.71 7.20 11.04
C ARG A 77 13.42 6.67 11.66
N TYR A 78 12.87 5.62 11.06
CA TYR A 78 11.65 4.97 11.56
C TYR A 78 11.94 3.83 12.53
N LEU A 79 13.17 3.31 12.56
CA LEU A 79 13.54 2.18 13.44
C LEU A 79 13.50 2.55 14.92
N GLU A 80 13.67 3.82 15.28
CA GLU A 80 13.61 4.29 16.67
C GLU A 80 12.16 4.46 17.16
N ALA A 81 11.23 4.78 16.24
CA ALA A 81 9.83 5.05 16.55
C ALA A 81 8.89 3.87 16.20
N ILE A 82 9.38 2.90 15.45
CA ILE A 82 8.59 1.82 14.87
C ILE A 82 9.14 0.48 15.36
N VAL A 83 8.27 -0.35 15.92
CA VAL A 83 8.60 -1.75 16.22
C VAL A 83 8.58 -2.55 14.93
N ILE A 84 9.75 -2.85 14.39
CA ILE A 84 9.94 -3.68 13.19
C ILE A 84 10.54 -5.01 13.60
N SER A 85 10.07 -6.10 12.98
CA SER A 85 10.64 -7.42 13.21
C SER A 85 12.13 -7.45 12.82
N PRO A 86 13.03 -7.92 13.70
CA PRO A 86 14.47 -8.00 13.42
C PRO A 86 14.81 -8.82 12.17
N LEU A 87 13.96 -9.74 11.77
CA LEU A 87 14.17 -10.61 10.60
C LEU A 87 14.25 -9.80 9.29
N PHE A 88 13.54 -8.67 9.20
CA PHE A 88 13.58 -7.81 8.01
C PHE A 88 14.89 -7.03 7.88
N MET A 89 15.56 -6.77 8.99
CA MET A 89 16.84 -6.06 8.98
C MET A 89 18.00 -6.93 8.46
N LEU A 90 17.86 -8.27 8.51
CA LEU A 90 18.87 -9.22 8.10
C LEU A 90 18.76 -9.62 6.61
N SER A 91 17.70 -9.22 5.94
CA SER A 91 17.49 -9.59 4.54
C SER A 91 18.46 -8.85 3.61
N LYS A 92 19.34 -9.60 2.93
CA LYS A 92 20.22 -9.09 1.87
C LYS A 92 19.50 -8.85 0.55
N LYS A 93 18.24 -9.31 0.40
CA LYS A 93 17.47 -9.14 -0.84
C LYS A 93 16.83 -7.75 -0.88
N ARG A 94 16.94 -7.09 -2.02
CA ARG A 94 16.21 -5.83 -2.27
C ARG A 94 14.71 -6.13 -2.20
N GLN A 95 14.02 -5.43 -1.33
CA GLN A 95 12.57 -5.53 -1.14
C GLN A 95 11.95 -4.16 -1.38
N HIS A 96 10.65 -4.11 -1.52
CA HIS A 96 9.93 -2.88 -1.79
C HIS A 96 9.15 -2.50 -0.54
N PHE A 97 9.59 -1.45 0.13
CA PHE A 97 8.96 -0.95 1.35
C PHE A 97 8.18 0.33 1.05
N LEU A 98 6.95 0.36 1.52
CA LEU A 98 6.07 1.51 1.50
C LEU A 98 5.80 1.92 2.93
N THR A 99 6.13 3.17 3.26
CA THR A 99 5.74 3.80 4.53
C THR A 99 4.59 4.75 4.27
N VAL A 100 3.51 4.57 5.01
CA VAL A 100 2.34 5.45 5.00
C VAL A 100 2.27 6.15 6.36
N GLY A 101 2.54 7.45 6.38
CA GLY A 101 2.41 8.29 7.55
C GLY A 101 1.10 9.06 7.54
N PHE A 102 0.44 9.15 8.69
CA PHE A 102 -0.86 9.81 8.82
C PHE A 102 -1.06 10.36 10.24
N GLN A 103 -2.03 11.26 10.41
CA GLN A 103 -2.48 11.70 11.72
C GLN A 103 -3.69 10.89 12.18
N ASP A 104 -3.66 10.42 13.43
CA ASP A 104 -4.81 9.76 14.05
C ASP A 104 -5.89 10.76 14.48
N ASP A 105 -6.96 10.25 15.12
CA ASP A 105 -8.08 11.09 15.58
C ASP A 105 -7.66 12.08 16.65
N ASP A 106 -6.60 11.80 17.41
CA ASP A 106 -6.04 12.68 18.43
C ASP A 106 -4.98 13.63 17.85
N GLY A 107 -4.75 13.63 16.54
CA GLY A 107 -3.74 14.45 15.87
C GLY A 107 -2.30 13.96 16.03
N ARG A 108 -2.10 12.76 16.60
CA ARG A 108 -0.77 12.17 16.76
C ARG A 108 -0.28 11.58 15.44
N GLN A 109 1.01 11.78 15.15
CA GLN A 109 1.62 11.20 13.96
C GLN A 109 1.76 9.69 14.12
N GLN A 110 1.23 8.96 13.16
CA GLN A 110 1.30 7.52 13.04
C GLN A 110 2.03 7.12 11.77
N ALA A 111 2.57 5.91 11.74
CA ALA A 111 3.17 5.34 10.55
C ALA A 111 2.90 3.83 10.45
N LEU A 112 2.69 3.37 9.22
CA LEU A 112 2.57 1.96 8.87
C LEU A 112 3.61 1.64 7.81
N VAL A 113 4.35 0.55 8.00
CA VAL A 113 5.38 0.11 7.05
C VAL A 113 4.99 -1.24 6.47
N PHE A 114 4.93 -1.29 5.15
CA PHE A 114 4.56 -2.48 4.39
C PHE A 114 5.69 -2.91 3.47
N LYS A 115 5.89 -4.21 3.38
CA LYS A 115 6.62 -4.82 2.27
C LYS A 115 5.61 -5.14 1.17
N VAL A 116 5.77 -4.56 -0.01
CA VAL A 116 4.82 -4.70 -1.13
C VAL A 116 5.44 -5.55 -2.23
N SER A 117 4.61 -6.33 -2.91
CA SER A 117 5.03 -7.13 -4.07
C SER A 117 5.65 -6.24 -5.16
N LYS A 118 6.75 -6.71 -5.77
CA LYS A 118 7.42 -6.01 -6.89
C LYS A 118 6.46 -5.69 -8.04
N ASN A 119 5.51 -6.56 -8.30
CA ASN A 119 4.58 -6.39 -9.42
C ASN A 119 3.50 -5.35 -9.13
N ASP A 120 3.21 -5.11 -7.86
CA ASP A 120 2.10 -4.26 -7.44
C ASP A 120 2.57 -2.86 -6.99
N ILE A 121 3.85 -2.70 -6.60
CA ILE A 121 4.34 -1.49 -5.94
C ILE A 121 4.13 -0.22 -6.78
N ARG A 122 4.45 -0.24 -8.07
CA ARG A 122 4.34 0.95 -8.92
C ARG A 122 2.91 1.45 -9.04
N LEU A 123 1.96 0.55 -9.30
CA LEU A 123 0.55 0.91 -9.38
C LEU A 123 0.03 1.41 -8.03
N THR A 124 0.49 0.80 -6.94
CA THR A 124 0.13 1.24 -5.58
C THR A 124 0.62 2.66 -5.30
N LEU A 125 1.88 2.99 -5.66
CA LEU A 125 2.43 4.33 -5.46
C LEU A 125 1.66 5.38 -6.27
N VAL A 126 1.43 5.13 -7.55
CA VAL A 126 0.66 6.05 -8.43
C VAL A 126 -0.76 6.26 -7.91
N ALA A 127 -1.43 5.18 -7.49
CA ALA A 127 -2.77 5.28 -6.94
C ALA A 127 -2.81 6.07 -5.63
N LEU A 128 -1.83 5.88 -4.75
CA LEU A 128 -1.72 6.64 -3.51
C LEU A 128 -1.44 8.12 -3.76
N GLU A 129 -0.53 8.47 -4.67
CA GLU A 129 -0.30 9.87 -5.05
C GLU A 129 -1.59 10.52 -5.56
N ALA A 130 -2.33 9.83 -6.44
CA ALA A 130 -3.58 10.33 -6.99
C ALA A 130 -4.69 10.50 -5.93
N ARG A 131 -4.75 9.61 -4.94
CA ARG A 131 -5.78 9.62 -3.89
C ARG A 131 -5.49 10.63 -2.80
N THR A 132 -4.22 10.77 -2.41
CA THR A 132 -3.82 11.62 -1.27
C THR A 132 -3.41 13.03 -1.69
N GLY A 133 -3.05 13.24 -2.96
CA GLY A 133 -2.39 14.46 -3.41
C GLY A 133 -0.94 14.62 -2.89
N GLN A 134 -0.42 13.65 -2.16
CA GLN A 134 0.94 13.64 -1.64
C GLN A 134 1.89 13.04 -2.68
N GLN A 135 3.07 13.63 -2.84
CA GLN A 135 4.12 13.02 -3.65
C GLN A 135 4.85 11.95 -2.86
N VAL A 136 5.15 10.83 -3.52
CA VAL A 136 5.99 9.78 -2.93
C VAL A 136 7.42 10.29 -2.78
N ARG A 137 7.95 10.20 -1.57
CA ARG A 137 9.37 10.44 -1.28
C ARG A 137 10.14 9.16 -1.54
N PHE A 138 11.18 9.27 -2.34
CA PHE A 138 12.08 8.14 -2.62
C PHE A 138 13.32 8.27 -1.75
N GLN A 139 13.73 7.16 -1.11
CA GLN A 139 14.88 7.17 -0.19
C GLN A 139 16.20 7.51 -0.90
N ASP A 140 16.33 7.05 -2.14
CA ASP A 140 17.50 7.28 -2.99
C ASP A 140 17.12 7.20 -4.48
N GLU A 141 18.10 7.43 -5.35
CA GLU A 141 17.89 7.38 -6.79
C GLU A 141 17.55 5.96 -7.28
N GLU A 142 18.12 4.92 -6.65
CA GLU A 142 17.80 3.53 -6.99
C GLU A 142 16.32 3.21 -6.66
N ALA A 143 15.85 3.69 -5.51
CA ALA A 143 14.43 3.57 -5.13
C ALA A 143 13.55 4.33 -6.13
N ARG A 144 13.95 5.52 -6.57
CA ARG A 144 13.20 6.31 -7.55
C ARG A 144 13.05 5.55 -8.88
N ILE A 145 14.13 4.98 -9.39
CA ILE A 145 14.10 4.18 -10.63
C ILE A 145 13.22 2.93 -10.43
N ALA A 146 13.35 2.24 -9.30
CA ALA A 146 12.56 1.05 -9.02
C ALA A 146 11.06 1.34 -8.84
N GLY A 147 10.71 2.51 -8.31
CA GLY A 147 9.33 2.93 -8.06
C GLY A 147 8.62 3.53 -9.26
N LYS A 148 9.34 4.29 -10.09
CA LYS A 148 8.75 4.96 -11.27
C LYS A 148 8.96 4.19 -12.58
N GLY A 149 9.97 3.38 -12.69
CA GLY A 149 10.31 2.60 -13.89
C GLY A 149 11.30 3.31 -14.78
#